data_cd15e9f0055237e2e8bb542aa3458113
#
_entry.id   cd15e9f0055237e2e8bb542aa3458113
#
_cell.length_a   1.000
_cell.length_b   1.000
_cell.length_c   1.000
_cell.angle_alpha   90.00
_cell.angle_beta   90.00
_cell.angle_gamma   90.00
#
_symmetry.space_group_name_H-M   'P 1'
#
loop_
_entity.id
_entity.type
_entity.pdbx_description
1 polymer ?
#
loop_
_entity_poly.entity_id
_entity_poly.type
_entity_poly.pdbx_seq_one_letter_code
_entity_poly.pdbx_strand_id
1 'polypeptide(L)'
;LVVMAESINVLRDIEKCYTTKDSRCMTNFETADEYEELRRTQASPSLFQKDLKEIRRAAKTHFTTDTDDMKLATIHSFKGWESESVILILQPEMSINDRYDGYYIQERENIPALIYTALTRAKCNLFILNVGNTKYHSFFQTNIRQ
;
A
#
# COMPACT_ATOMS: atom_id res chain seq x y z
N LEU A 1 2.65 7.68 -12.13
CA LEU A 1 1.53 7.59 -11.18
C LEU A 1 1.85 6.59 -10.08
N VAL A 2 1.61 6.95 -8.82
CA VAL A 2 1.74 6.05 -7.66
C VAL A 2 0.41 5.92 -6.95
N VAL A 3 0.02 4.70 -6.62
CA VAL A 3 -1.11 4.39 -5.73
C VAL A 3 -0.56 3.94 -4.39
N MET A 4 -0.99 4.58 -3.32
CA MET A 4 -0.55 4.28 -1.97
C MET A 4 -1.71 3.89 -1.07
N ALA A 5 -1.47 2.91 -0.20
CA ALA A 5 -2.36 2.54 0.89
C ALA A 5 -1.55 2.16 2.13
N GLU A 6 -2.21 2.08 3.27
CA GLU A 6 -1.60 1.58 4.51
C GLU A 6 -1.38 0.06 4.42
N SER A 7 -2.38 -0.67 3.94
CA SER A 7 -2.37 -2.14 3.87
C SER A 7 -1.92 -2.66 2.51
N ILE A 8 -1.02 -3.65 2.52
CA ILE A 8 -0.61 -4.41 1.33
C ILE A 8 -1.79 -5.17 0.71
N ASN A 9 -2.75 -5.65 1.51
CA ASN A 9 -3.88 -6.43 1.00
C ASN A 9 -4.68 -5.67 -0.06
N VAL A 10 -5.05 -4.43 0.22
CA VAL A 10 -5.75 -3.59 -0.75
C VAL A 10 -4.90 -3.34 -2.01
N LEU A 11 -3.60 -3.17 -1.84
CA LEU A 11 -2.71 -2.97 -2.99
C LEU A 11 -2.56 -4.24 -3.83
N ARG A 12 -2.56 -5.43 -3.22
CA ARG A 12 -2.57 -6.71 -3.94
C ARG A 12 -3.88 -6.90 -4.74
N ASP A 13 -5.02 -6.54 -4.16
CA ASP A 13 -6.30 -6.60 -4.87
C ASP A 13 -6.30 -5.68 -6.10
N ILE A 14 -5.74 -4.48 -5.96
CA ILE A 14 -5.58 -3.54 -7.07
C ILE A 14 -4.60 -4.09 -8.12
N GLU A 15 -3.46 -4.62 -7.70
CA GLU A 15 -2.46 -5.24 -8.56
C GLU A 15 -3.11 -6.35 -9.40
N LYS A 16 -3.82 -7.26 -8.76
CA LYS A 16 -4.53 -8.37 -9.42
C LYS A 16 -5.56 -7.87 -10.44
N CYS A 17 -6.36 -6.87 -10.08
CA CYS A 17 -7.35 -6.29 -11.00
C CYS A 17 -6.70 -5.57 -12.18
N TYR A 18 -5.54 -4.96 -11.98
CA TYR A 18 -4.85 -4.21 -13.02
C TYR A 18 -4.11 -5.10 -13.99
N THR A 19 -3.41 -6.12 -13.51
CA THR A 19 -2.64 -7.06 -14.33
C THR A 19 -3.52 -7.95 -15.22
N THR A 20 -4.77 -8.25 -14.82
CA THR A 20 -5.72 -8.98 -15.66
C THR A 20 -6.10 -8.24 -16.95
N LYS A 21 -5.75 -6.97 -17.09
CA LYS A 21 -6.03 -6.12 -18.27
C LYS A 21 -4.80 -5.91 -19.16
N ASP A 22 -3.80 -6.77 -19.11
CA ASP A 22 -2.52 -6.64 -19.83
C ASP A 22 -1.77 -5.31 -19.54
N SER A 23 -2.09 -4.68 -18.42
CA SER A 23 -1.45 -3.44 -18.01
C SER A 23 -0.28 -3.74 -17.07
N ARG A 24 0.77 -2.92 -17.15
CA ARG A 24 1.95 -3.08 -16.30
C ARG A 24 1.80 -2.27 -15.02
N CYS A 25 2.11 -2.90 -13.90
CA CYS A 25 2.33 -2.20 -12.64
C CYS A 25 3.59 -2.70 -11.95
N MET A 26 4.18 -1.85 -11.15
CA MET A 26 5.37 -2.16 -10.36
C MET A 26 5.00 -2.08 -8.89
N THR A 27 5.34 -3.13 -8.14
CA THR A 27 5.08 -3.21 -6.70
C THR A 27 6.39 -3.22 -5.92
N ASN A 28 6.37 -2.71 -4.69
CA ASN A 28 7.47 -2.87 -3.73
C ASN A 28 7.16 -3.91 -2.65
N PHE A 29 6.23 -4.80 -2.95
CA PHE A 29 5.78 -5.91 -2.13
C PHE A 29 5.48 -7.11 -3.05
N GLU A 30 5.17 -8.25 -2.46
CA GLU A 30 4.76 -9.46 -3.19
C GLU A 30 3.46 -9.23 -3.97
N THR A 31 3.39 -9.77 -5.19
CA THR A 31 2.15 -9.80 -5.98
C THR A 31 1.09 -10.70 -5.35
N ALA A 32 -0.15 -10.58 -5.82
CA ALA A 32 -1.23 -11.43 -5.35
C ALA A 32 -0.93 -12.92 -5.63
N ASP A 33 -0.41 -13.24 -6.81
CA ASP A 33 -0.09 -14.61 -7.22
C ASP A 33 1.08 -15.18 -6.41
N GLU A 34 2.15 -14.41 -6.18
CA GLU A 34 3.28 -14.81 -5.32
C GLU A 34 2.82 -15.11 -3.88
N TYR A 35 1.93 -14.29 -3.33
CA TYR A 35 1.40 -14.50 -2.00
C TYR A 35 0.56 -15.78 -1.90
N GLU A 36 -0.35 -16.02 -2.86
CA GLU A 36 -1.19 -17.22 -2.88
C GLU A 36 -0.35 -18.49 -3.10
N GLU A 37 0.65 -18.43 -3.97
CA GLU A 37 1.58 -19.53 -4.20
C GLU A 37 2.35 -19.87 -2.90
N LEU A 38 2.89 -18.85 -2.25
CA LEU A 38 3.61 -19.02 -0.99
C LEU A 38 2.70 -19.61 0.10
N ARG A 39 1.45 -19.13 0.19
CA ARG A 39 0.46 -19.63 1.15
C ARG A 39 0.10 -21.09 0.89
N ARG A 40 0.06 -21.50 -0.37
CA ARG A 40 -0.24 -22.89 -0.76
C ARG A 40 0.91 -23.83 -0.50
N THR A 41 2.14 -23.38 -0.70
CA THR A 41 3.35 -24.23 -0.65
C THR A 41 3.97 -24.32 0.75
N GLN A 42 3.85 -23.28 1.57
CA GLN A 42 4.48 -23.22 2.88
C GLN A 42 3.51 -23.63 4.00
N ALA A 43 3.73 -24.84 4.53
CA ALA A 43 2.96 -25.34 5.67
C ALA A 43 3.40 -24.75 7.02
N SER A 44 4.65 -24.25 7.12
CA SER A 44 5.21 -23.70 8.35
C SER A 44 5.06 -22.17 8.39
N PRO A 45 4.41 -21.61 9.42
CA PRO A 45 4.29 -20.16 9.57
C PRO A 45 5.64 -19.42 9.61
N SER A 46 6.67 -20.03 10.19
CA SER A 46 8.00 -19.42 10.28
C SER A 46 8.71 -19.36 8.92
N LEU A 47 8.61 -20.43 8.12
CA LEU A 47 9.14 -20.47 6.76
C LEU A 47 8.37 -19.50 5.85
N PHE A 48 7.04 -19.50 5.95
CA PHE A 48 6.21 -18.55 5.23
C PHE A 48 6.66 -17.10 5.46
N GLN A 49 6.85 -16.70 6.73
CA GLN A 49 7.29 -15.34 7.05
C GLN A 49 8.72 -15.04 6.56
N LYS A 50 9.60 -16.02 6.55
CA LYS A 50 10.96 -15.87 6.03
C LYS A 50 10.93 -15.61 4.53
N ASP A 51 10.25 -16.47 3.78
CA ASP A 51 10.19 -16.41 2.32
C ASP A 51 9.45 -15.12 1.87
N LEU A 52 8.38 -14.75 2.58
CA LEU A 52 7.66 -13.49 2.34
C LEU A 52 8.57 -12.26 2.50
N LYS A 53 9.45 -12.25 3.51
CA LYS A 53 10.44 -11.18 3.70
C LYS A 53 11.45 -11.12 2.56
N GLU A 54 11.88 -12.26 2.05
CA GLU A 54 12.82 -12.33 0.92
C GLU A 54 12.19 -11.78 -0.36
N ILE A 55 10.95 -12.17 -0.68
CA ILE A 55 10.19 -11.65 -1.83
C ILE A 55 10.03 -10.13 -1.71
N ARG A 56 9.59 -9.63 -0.56
CA ARG A 56 9.43 -8.18 -0.31
C ARG A 56 10.76 -7.42 -0.42
N ARG A 57 11.85 -8.02 0.00
CA ARG A 57 13.19 -7.42 -0.15
C ARG A 57 13.59 -7.31 -1.61
N ALA A 58 13.37 -8.37 -2.38
CA ALA A 58 13.64 -8.38 -3.82
C ALA A 58 12.78 -7.34 -4.56
N ALA A 59 11.47 -7.30 -4.30
CA ALA A 59 10.57 -6.32 -4.89
C ALA A 59 11.01 -4.87 -4.61
N LYS A 60 11.43 -4.56 -3.37
CA LYS A 60 11.94 -3.23 -3.01
C LYS A 60 13.23 -2.86 -3.75
N THR A 61 14.10 -3.83 -4.01
CA THR A 61 15.37 -3.59 -4.71
C THR A 61 15.16 -3.22 -6.19
N HIS A 62 14.12 -3.77 -6.81
CA HIS A 62 13.79 -3.51 -8.22
C HIS A 62 12.80 -2.36 -8.41
N PHE A 63 12.21 -1.85 -7.32
CA PHE A 63 11.26 -0.76 -7.39
C PHE A 63 11.94 0.55 -7.77
N THR A 64 11.43 1.21 -8.80
CA THR A 64 11.89 2.54 -9.25
C THR A 64 10.70 3.41 -9.62
N THR A 65 10.87 4.72 -9.54
CA THR A 65 9.87 5.71 -9.99
C THR A 65 10.09 6.18 -11.43
N ASP A 66 11.18 5.75 -12.07
CA ASP A 66 11.65 6.29 -13.35
C ASP A 66 10.99 5.66 -14.57
N THR A 67 10.05 4.74 -14.40
CA THR A 67 9.28 4.12 -15.47
C THR A 67 7.86 4.68 -15.55
N ASP A 68 7.23 4.57 -16.73
CA ASP A 68 5.85 5.02 -16.94
C ASP A 68 4.80 4.07 -16.35
N ASP A 69 5.20 2.93 -15.83
CA ASP A 69 4.30 1.96 -15.21
C ASP A 69 3.60 2.57 -13.99
N MET A 70 2.39 2.12 -13.72
CA MET A 70 1.72 2.41 -12.46
C MET A 70 2.50 1.76 -11.30
N LYS A 71 2.77 2.50 -10.24
CA LYS A 71 3.44 2.02 -9.04
C LYS A 71 2.44 1.78 -7.93
N LEU A 72 2.56 0.66 -7.25
CA LEU A 72 1.80 0.34 -6.06
C LEU A 72 2.78 0.23 -4.87
N ALA A 73 2.58 1.01 -3.84
CA ALA A 73 3.47 1.03 -2.68
C ALA A 73 2.71 1.26 -1.38
N THR A 74 3.17 0.65 -0.29
CA THR A 74 2.69 1.08 1.01
C THR A 74 3.24 2.46 1.35
N ILE A 75 2.49 3.23 2.14
CA ILE A 75 2.92 4.58 2.54
C ILE A 75 4.29 4.51 3.24
N HIS A 76 4.51 3.54 4.10
CA HIS A 76 5.81 3.32 4.77
C HIS A 76 6.96 3.07 3.80
N SER A 77 6.72 2.25 2.78
CA SER A 77 7.76 1.89 1.82
C SER A 77 8.08 3.01 0.84
N PHE A 78 7.16 3.95 0.65
CA PHE A 78 7.33 5.09 -0.24
C PHE A 78 7.95 6.33 0.45
N LYS A 79 8.31 6.20 1.72
CA LYS A 79 8.98 7.27 2.46
C LYS A 79 10.32 7.63 1.78
N GLY A 80 10.50 8.92 1.50
CA GLY A 80 11.70 9.42 0.81
C GLY A 80 11.56 9.49 -0.73
N TRP A 81 10.52 8.92 -1.31
CA TRP A 81 10.20 9.03 -2.72
C TRP A 81 9.13 10.09 -2.97
N GLU A 82 9.05 10.56 -4.20
CA GLU A 82 8.03 11.51 -4.65
C GLU A 82 7.52 11.11 -6.04
N SER A 83 6.32 11.53 -6.40
CA SER A 83 5.72 11.31 -7.71
C SER A 83 4.93 12.51 -8.17
N GLU A 84 4.88 12.74 -9.48
CA GLU A 84 4.04 13.79 -10.07
C GLU A 84 2.57 13.64 -9.67
N SER A 85 2.06 12.42 -9.66
CA SER A 85 0.68 12.12 -9.33
C SER A 85 0.60 10.98 -8.32
N VAL A 86 -0.18 11.17 -7.28
CA VAL A 86 -0.40 10.19 -6.21
C VAL A 86 -1.91 9.97 -6.03
N ILE A 87 -2.31 8.71 -5.93
CA ILE A 87 -3.61 8.29 -5.43
C ILE A 87 -3.40 7.71 -4.03
N LEU A 88 -3.95 8.35 -3.03
CA LEU A 88 -3.94 7.87 -1.65
C LEU A 88 -5.27 7.19 -1.33
N ILE A 89 -5.21 5.91 -0.95
CA ILE A 89 -6.38 5.14 -0.52
C ILE A 89 -6.45 5.17 1.00
N LEU A 90 -7.52 5.76 1.53
CA LEU A 90 -7.84 5.78 2.95
C LEU A 90 -8.81 4.64 3.25
N GLN A 91 -8.31 3.63 3.95
CA GLN A 91 -9.07 2.45 4.34
C GLN A 91 -9.91 2.73 5.59
N PRO A 92 -10.97 1.93 5.85
CA PRO A 92 -11.70 1.97 7.11
C PRO A 92 -10.74 1.84 8.30
N GLU A 93 -11.09 2.44 9.41
CA GLU A 93 -10.36 2.23 10.66
C GLU A 93 -10.45 0.74 11.04
N MET A 94 -9.31 0.06 11.03
CA MET A 94 -9.27 -1.35 11.40
C MET A 94 -9.53 -1.51 12.90
N SER A 95 -10.39 -2.45 13.24
CA SER A 95 -10.63 -2.82 14.63
C SER A 95 -9.36 -3.47 15.22
N ILE A 96 -9.17 -3.34 16.54
CA ILE A 96 -8.04 -3.94 17.27
C ILE A 96 -7.96 -5.47 17.07
N ASN A 97 -9.07 -6.09 16.65
CA ASN A 97 -9.19 -7.53 16.46
C ASN A 97 -8.85 -8.01 15.04
N ASP A 98 -8.64 -7.11 14.10
CA ASP A 98 -8.27 -7.47 12.73
C ASP A 98 -6.79 -7.81 12.68
N ARG A 99 -6.48 -9.09 12.98
CA ARG A 99 -5.15 -9.67 12.82
C ARG A 99 -4.92 -9.96 11.34
N TYR A 100 -4.23 -9.07 10.67
CA TYR A 100 -3.73 -9.34 9.34
C TYR A 100 -2.27 -9.80 9.40
N ASP A 101 -2.01 -10.99 8.88
CA ASP A 101 -0.69 -11.57 8.52
C ASP A 101 0.42 -11.53 9.62
N GLY A 102 0.06 -11.59 10.90
CA GLY A 102 1.06 -11.70 11.98
C GLY A 102 1.91 -10.44 12.22
N TYR A 103 1.70 -9.38 11.47
CA TYR A 103 2.26 -8.08 11.78
C TYR A 103 1.42 -7.41 12.88
N TYR A 104 1.98 -7.34 14.06
CA TYR A 104 1.47 -6.44 15.09
C TYR A 104 1.57 -5.02 14.58
N ILE A 105 0.44 -4.36 14.35
CA ILE A 105 0.40 -2.93 14.14
C ILE A 105 0.68 -2.27 15.50
N GLN A 106 1.93 -2.26 15.91
CA GLN A 106 2.38 -1.53 17.09
C GLN A 106 2.38 0.00 16.89
N GLU A 107 2.08 0.48 15.67
CA GLU A 107 2.23 1.88 15.28
C GLU A 107 0.91 2.63 15.09
N ARG A 108 -0.20 2.19 15.71
CA ARG A 108 -1.47 2.94 15.61
C ARG A 108 -1.41 4.37 16.16
N GLU A 109 -0.43 4.69 16.97
CA GLU A 109 -0.25 6.05 17.50
C GLU A 109 0.23 7.05 16.43
N ASN A 110 0.77 6.58 15.32
CA ASN A 110 1.38 7.42 14.27
C ASN A 110 0.58 7.51 12.96
N ILE A 111 -0.68 7.05 12.91
CA ILE A 111 -1.51 7.15 11.70
C ILE A 111 -1.56 8.58 11.13
N PRO A 112 -1.74 9.65 11.92
CA PRO A 112 -1.72 11.02 11.39
C PRO A 112 -0.41 11.37 10.70
N ALA A 113 0.73 10.97 11.26
CA ALA A 113 2.05 11.20 10.66
C ALA A 113 2.24 10.39 9.37
N LEU A 114 1.68 9.18 9.30
CA LEU A 114 1.72 8.34 8.11
C LEU A 114 0.91 8.96 6.97
N ILE A 115 -0.33 9.41 7.25
CA ILE A 115 -1.17 10.09 6.27
C ILE A 115 -0.51 11.41 5.82
N TYR A 116 0.03 12.19 6.74
CA TYR A 116 0.79 13.40 6.40
C TYR A 116 1.96 13.08 5.46
N THR A 117 2.70 12.01 5.74
CA THR A 117 3.77 11.54 4.86
C THR A 117 3.25 11.25 3.46
N ALA A 118 2.11 10.55 3.33
CA ALA A 118 1.52 10.24 2.04
C ALA A 118 1.10 11.49 1.26
N LEU A 119 0.42 12.44 1.93
CA LEU A 119 -0.03 13.70 1.33
C LEU A 119 1.13 14.50 0.74
N THR A 120 2.29 14.47 1.39
CA THR A 120 3.50 15.21 0.97
C THR A 120 4.30 14.51 -0.13
N ARG A 121 3.86 13.35 -0.65
CA ARG A 121 4.57 12.63 -1.72
C ARG A 121 4.17 13.06 -3.12
N ALA A 122 3.06 13.76 -3.28
CA ALA A 122 2.61 14.28 -4.56
C ALA A 122 3.31 15.61 -4.88
N LYS A 123 3.92 15.70 -6.06
CA LYS A 123 4.50 16.97 -6.57
C LYS A 123 3.44 17.86 -7.20
N CYS A 124 2.53 17.29 -7.99
CA CYS A 124 1.54 18.05 -8.75
C CYS A 124 0.11 17.64 -8.41
N ASN A 125 -0.22 16.35 -8.47
CA ASN A 125 -1.59 15.88 -8.35
C ASN A 125 -1.73 14.91 -7.18
N LEU A 126 -2.67 15.19 -6.29
CA LEU A 126 -3.05 14.32 -5.19
C LEU A 126 -4.53 13.98 -5.30
N PHE A 127 -4.83 12.71 -5.43
CA PHE A 127 -6.18 12.16 -5.38
C PHE A 127 -6.34 11.35 -4.10
N ILE A 128 -7.40 11.64 -3.34
CA ILE A 128 -7.71 10.92 -2.11
C ILE A 128 -8.97 10.10 -2.33
N LEU A 129 -8.80 8.77 -2.32
CA LEU A 129 -9.91 7.82 -2.40
C LEU A 129 -10.22 7.32 -0.98
N ASN A 130 -11.30 7.83 -0.40
CA ASN A 130 -11.74 7.39 0.92
C ASN A 130 -12.69 6.20 0.80
N VAL A 131 -12.23 5.04 1.28
CA VAL A 131 -12.98 3.78 1.26
C VAL A 131 -13.50 3.47 2.68
N GLY A 132 -14.34 4.37 3.19
CA GLY A 132 -15.00 4.16 4.49
C GLY A 132 -14.21 4.60 5.73
N ASN A 133 -13.17 5.40 5.60
CA ASN A 133 -12.49 6.01 6.75
C ASN A 133 -13.28 7.21 7.25
N THR A 134 -13.94 7.06 8.41
CA THR A 134 -14.84 8.09 8.97
C THR A 134 -14.09 9.29 9.53
N LYS A 135 -12.93 9.06 10.14
CA LYS A 135 -12.11 10.09 10.78
C LYS A 135 -11.58 11.11 9.78
N TYR A 136 -10.97 10.61 8.70
CA TYR A 136 -10.42 11.49 7.66
C TYR A 136 -11.50 12.04 6.74
N HIS A 137 -12.64 11.36 6.57
CA HIS A 137 -13.76 11.88 5.82
C HIS A 137 -14.21 13.24 6.36
N SER A 138 -14.51 13.33 7.64
CA SER A 138 -14.92 14.59 8.29
C SER A 138 -13.85 15.67 8.19
N PHE A 139 -12.58 15.29 8.39
CA PHE A 139 -11.46 16.23 8.26
C PHE A 139 -11.38 16.85 6.85
N PHE A 140 -11.44 16.02 5.80
CA PHE A 140 -11.33 16.52 4.43
C PHE A 140 -12.56 17.30 3.99
N GLN A 141 -13.77 16.91 4.39
CA GLN A 141 -14.97 17.68 4.11
C GLN A 141 -14.91 19.11 4.69
N THR A 142 -14.31 19.27 5.86
CA THR A 142 -14.24 20.57 6.52
C THR A 142 -13.11 21.44 5.98
N ASN A 143 -12.00 20.86 5.53
CA ASN A 143 -10.77 21.59 5.24
C ASN A 143 -10.42 21.69 3.75
N ILE A 144 -11.04 20.88 2.90
CA ILE A 144 -10.85 20.96 1.45
C ILE A 144 -12.05 21.70 0.86
N ARG A 145 -11.81 22.92 0.36
CA ARG A 145 -12.82 23.63 -0.43
C ARG A 145 -12.95 22.94 -1.79
N GLN A 146 -14.17 22.56 -2.11
CA GLN A 146 -14.53 22.10 -3.46
C GLN A 146 -14.48 23.24 -4.46
#